data_1051e82e4886cbc2e12288b46ce27901
#
_entry.id   1051e82e4886cbc2e12288b46ce27901
#
_cell.length_a   1.000
_cell.length_b   1.000
_cell.length_c   1.000
_cell.angle_alpha   90.00
_cell.angle_beta   90.00
_cell.angle_gamma   90.00
#
_symmetry.space_group_name_H-M   'P 1'
#
loop_
_entity.id
_entity.type
_entity.pdbx_description
1 polymer ?
#
loop_
_entity_poly.entity_id
_entity_poly.type
_entity_poly.pdbx_seq_one_letter_code
_entity_poly.pdbx_strand_id
1 'polypeptide(L)'
;MQNSIFKELNLQQGSVEWLAARNCHITATEIAHVKTGLTSIYTLVMNKRGLLQVKDISNVPAVREGSLKEDGIRRLVTSKFPSLLAEGEVELPNPCVESLEDPFFMASLDGYSKRLGLIVEIKNVFSRSEKNWEDLNRLGLNAPVPKQYGYYYQVQWQLMLTGARGALLIFHHSTDPEKVDPKGLRIFTIMPKPKIQAELRALALKIKDIIVNNKDVKPGLKDEVVIQPSGDVQKLVKRYADTEARYKLLSEEIDQLKSIRGQITDLLAEMLLTKQQSKVSSDSFMLTRVERQGSIDFNKMVEDGVISNEVLEKYRKAPVQSNRLTLKV
;
A
#
# COMPACT_ATOMS: atom_id res chain seq x y z
N MET A 1 2.28 -36.78 -20.94
CA MET A 1 2.74 -35.41 -20.61
C MET A 1 1.52 -34.51 -20.69
N GLN A 2 1.09 -33.91 -19.58
CA GLN A 2 0.00 -32.93 -19.64
C GLN A 2 0.52 -31.73 -20.44
N ASN A 3 -0.17 -31.38 -21.55
CA ASN A 3 0.19 -30.18 -22.29
C ASN A 3 0.14 -28.96 -21.33
N SER A 4 1.22 -28.22 -21.24
CA SER A 4 1.25 -26.98 -20.45
C SER A 4 0.17 -26.05 -20.98
N ILE A 5 -0.59 -25.44 -20.08
CA ILE A 5 -1.60 -24.41 -20.42
C ILE A 5 -1.05 -23.00 -20.29
N PHE A 6 0.17 -22.86 -19.85
CA PHE A 6 0.90 -21.60 -19.73
C PHE A 6 2.32 -21.70 -20.30
N LYS A 7 2.86 -20.56 -20.63
CA LYS A 7 4.25 -20.33 -21.01
C LYS A 7 4.96 -19.58 -19.88
N GLU A 8 6.12 -20.05 -19.52
CA GLU A 8 7.01 -19.34 -18.61
C GLU A 8 7.72 -18.21 -19.37
N LEU A 9 7.65 -16.99 -18.83
CA LEU A 9 8.37 -15.84 -19.34
C LEU A 9 9.69 -15.71 -18.57
N ASN A 10 10.80 -15.62 -19.30
CA ASN A 10 12.13 -15.40 -18.69
C ASN A 10 12.27 -13.93 -18.27
N LEU A 11 11.58 -13.54 -17.20
CA LEU A 11 11.54 -12.19 -16.66
C LEU A 11 11.91 -12.21 -15.19
N GLN A 12 12.87 -11.40 -14.81
CA GLN A 12 13.19 -11.19 -13.41
C GLN A 12 12.16 -10.22 -12.79
N GLN A 13 11.48 -10.63 -11.74
CA GLN A 13 10.54 -9.77 -11.02
C GLN A 13 11.25 -8.50 -10.52
N GLY A 14 10.59 -7.35 -10.73
CA GLY A 14 11.15 -6.03 -10.40
C GLY A 14 12.02 -5.40 -11.50
N SER A 15 12.38 -6.14 -12.57
CA SER A 15 13.12 -5.55 -13.71
C SER A 15 12.26 -4.63 -14.57
N VAL A 16 12.91 -3.82 -15.41
CA VAL A 16 12.21 -2.93 -16.36
C VAL A 16 11.39 -3.74 -17.35
N GLU A 17 11.93 -4.88 -17.82
CA GLU A 17 11.26 -5.79 -18.75
C GLU A 17 10.02 -6.43 -18.11
N TRP A 18 10.10 -6.80 -16.84
CA TRP A 18 8.97 -7.31 -16.09
C TRP A 18 7.88 -6.24 -15.89
N LEU A 19 8.25 -5.00 -15.57
CA LEU A 19 7.30 -3.88 -15.47
C LEU A 19 6.63 -3.60 -16.83
N ALA A 20 7.40 -3.61 -17.93
CA ALA A 20 6.87 -3.43 -19.27
C ALA A 20 5.88 -4.56 -19.63
N ALA A 21 6.24 -5.83 -19.35
CA ALA A 21 5.35 -6.96 -19.56
C ALA A 21 4.04 -6.81 -18.77
N ARG A 22 4.12 -6.43 -17.49
CA ARG A 22 2.91 -6.16 -16.68
C ARG A 22 2.02 -5.09 -17.28
N ASN A 23 2.59 -4.05 -17.87
CA ASN A 23 1.80 -2.98 -18.50
C ASN A 23 1.02 -3.47 -19.73
N CYS A 24 1.54 -4.47 -20.44
CA CYS A 24 0.89 -5.06 -21.61
C CYS A 24 -0.12 -6.16 -21.28
N HIS A 25 -0.17 -6.64 -20.03
CA HIS A 25 -1.01 -7.76 -19.60
C HIS A 25 -1.98 -7.37 -18.49
N ILE A 26 -3.05 -8.15 -18.30
CA ILE A 26 -3.84 -8.14 -17.07
C ILE A 26 -3.21 -9.13 -16.09
N THR A 27 -2.83 -8.64 -14.91
CA THR A 27 -2.11 -9.44 -13.90
C THR A 27 -3.04 -9.94 -12.80
N ALA A 28 -2.57 -10.95 -12.04
CA ALA A 28 -3.31 -11.53 -10.92
C ALA A 28 -3.71 -10.49 -9.85
N THR A 29 -2.80 -9.58 -9.50
CA THR A 29 -3.05 -8.52 -8.53
C THR A 29 -4.09 -7.52 -9.05
N GLU A 30 -3.98 -7.11 -10.31
CA GLU A 30 -4.90 -6.12 -10.90
C GLU A 30 -6.33 -6.64 -10.98
N ILE A 31 -6.53 -7.88 -11.44
CA ILE A 31 -7.86 -8.47 -11.52
C ILE A 31 -8.49 -8.66 -10.13
N ALA A 32 -7.67 -9.02 -9.13
CA ALA A 32 -8.10 -9.12 -7.75
C ALA A 32 -8.53 -7.75 -7.18
N HIS A 33 -7.76 -6.69 -7.45
CA HIS A 33 -8.07 -5.33 -7.02
C HIS A 33 -9.35 -4.80 -7.66
N VAL A 34 -9.57 -5.07 -8.96
CA VAL A 34 -10.83 -4.70 -9.62
C VAL A 34 -12.00 -5.50 -9.04
N LYS A 35 -11.81 -6.81 -8.79
CA LYS A 35 -12.85 -7.66 -8.21
C LYS A 35 -13.30 -7.21 -6.82
N THR A 36 -12.38 -6.67 -6.01
CA THR A 36 -12.66 -6.16 -4.65
C THR A 36 -13.09 -4.69 -4.63
N GLY A 37 -13.00 -3.99 -5.76
CA GLY A 37 -13.28 -2.54 -5.83
C GLY A 37 -12.17 -1.67 -5.24
N LEU A 38 -10.97 -2.23 -4.98
CA LEU A 38 -9.79 -1.47 -4.56
C LEU A 38 -9.26 -0.59 -5.70
N THR A 39 -9.40 -1.06 -6.94
CA THR A 39 -9.12 -0.30 -8.17
C THR A 39 -10.34 -0.38 -9.09
N SER A 40 -10.72 0.72 -9.71
CA SER A 40 -11.80 0.73 -10.69
C SER A 40 -11.32 0.20 -12.06
N ILE A 41 -12.26 -0.23 -12.90
CA ILE A 41 -11.95 -0.57 -14.31
C ILE A 41 -11.39 0.66 -15.03
N TYR A 42 -11.93 1.86 -14.76
CA TYR A 42 -11.44 3.11 -15.35
C TYR A 42 -9.96 3.33 -15.02
N THR A 43 -9.59 3.31 -13.74
CA THR A 43 -8.21 3.50 -13.30
C THR A 43 -7.26 2.46 -13.93
N LEU A 44 -7.65 1.18 -13.96
CA LEU A 44 -6.83 0.13 -14.58
C LEU A 44 -6.64 0.39 -16.09
N VAL A 45 -7.71 0.71 -16.81
CA VAL A 45 -7.65 1.00 -18.26
C VAL A 45 -6.79 2.23 -18.54
N MET A 46 -6.92 3.30 -17.75
CA MET A 46 -6.11 4.51 -17.92
C MET A 46 -4.62 4.25 -17.65
N ASN A 47 -4.29 3.42 -16.63
CA ASN A 47 -2.93 2.97 -16.38
C ASN A 47 -2.36 2.19 -17.58
N LYS A 48 -3.12 1.21 -18.11
CA LYS A 48 -2.69 0.40 -19.27
C LYS A 48 -2.52 1.22 -20.56
N ARG A 49 -3.25 2.32 -20.69
CA ARG A 49 -3.10 3.28 -21.80
C ARG A 49 -1.97 4.28 -21.57
N GLY A 50 -1.30 4.26 -20.43
CA GLY A 50 -0.25 5.21 -20.06
C GLY A 50 -0.76 6.62 -19.78
N LEU A 51 -2.08 6.79 -19.57
CA LEU A 51 -2.71 8.08 -19.27
C LEU A 51 -2.70 8.43 -17.78
N LEU A 52 -2.59 7.43 -16.91
CA LEU A 52 -2.36 7.59 -15.48
C LEU A 52 -1.00 6.97 -15.12
N GLN A 53 -0.22 7.66 -14.29
CA GLN A 53 1.01 7.10 -13.77
C GLN A 53 0.73 6.09 -12.67
N VAL A 54 1.27 4.89 -12.82
CA VAL A 54 1.34 3.92 -11.72
C VAL A 54 2.33 4.46 -10.70
N LYS A 55 1.89 4.64 -9.46
CA LYS A 55 2.79 5.10 -8.39
C LYS A 55 3.88 4.05 -8.16
N ASP A 56 5.12 4.49 -8.16
CA ASP A 56 6.21 3.66 -7.68
C ASP A 56 6.05 3.43 -6.17
N ILE A 57 5.84 2.18 -5.79
CA ILE A 57 5.70 1.75 -4.40
C ILE A 57 6.95 1.02 -3.87
N SER A 58 8.02 0.93 -4.64
CA SER A 58 9.25 0.22 -4.27
C SER A 58 9.87 0.74 -2.96
N ASN A 59 9.72 2.04 -2.71
CA ASN A 59 10.21 2.71 -1.50
C ASN A 59 9.25 2.66 -0.30
N VAL A 60 8.05 2.07 -0.47
CA VAL A 60 7.12 1.89 0.65
C VAL A 60 7.70 0.87 1.64
N PRO A 61 7.86 1.22 2.93
CA PRO A 61 8.52 0.34 3.91
C PRO A 61 7.95 -1.07 3.96
N ALA A 62 6.62 -1.22 3.90
CA ALA A 62 5.96 -2.52 3.91
C ALA A 62 6.28 -3.38 2.67
N VAL A 63 6.45 -2.76 1.50
CA VAL A 63 6.82 -3.45 0.26
C VAL A 63 8.27 -3.90 0.31
N ARG A 64 9.18 -3.02 0.74
CA ARG A 64 10.60 -3.36 0.92
C ARG A 64 10.80 -4.50 1.91
N GLU A 65 10.12 -4.44 3.05
CA GLU A 65 10.18 -5.49 4.06
C GLU A 65 9.68 -6.83 3.49
N GLY A 66 8.58 -6.82 2.73
CA GLY A 66 8.06 -8.01 2.07
C GLY A 66 9.08 -8.65 1.13
N SER A 67 9.67 -7.86 0.24
CA SER A 67 10.66 -8.34 -0.72
C SER A 67 11.93 -8.90 -0.05
N LEU A 68 12.39 -8.28 1.04
CA LEU A 68 13.57 -8.74 1.78
C LEU A 68 13.34 -10.09 2.47
N LYS A 69 12.11 -10.36 2.91
CA LYS A 69 11.80 -11.57 3.70
C LYS A 69 11.35 -12.77 2.87
N GLU A 70 10.94 -12.56 1.62
CA GLU A 70 10.28 -13.58 0.80
C GLU A 70 11.03 -14.91 0.72
N ASP A 71 12.33 -14.88 0.37
CA ASP A 71 13.17 -16.09 0.32
C ASP A 71 13.34 -16.75 1.68
N GLY A 72 13.47 -15.96 2.73
CA GLY A 72 13.56 -16.45 4.11
C GLY A 72 12.28 -17.15 4.55
N ILE A 73 11.11 -16.58 4.19
CA ILE A 73 9.80 -17.18 4.48
C ILE A 73 9.66 -18.50 3.72
N ARG A 74 10.03 -18.56 2.45
CA ARG A 74 9.98 -19.78 1.64
C ARG A 74 10.82 -20.90 2.28
N ARG A 75 12.07 -20.61 2.66
CA ARG A 75 12.96 -21.57 3.37
C ARG A 75 12.38 -22.01 4.71
N LEU A 76 11.78 -21.08 5.46
CA LEU A 76 11.15 -21.42 6.74
C LEU A 76 9.99 -22.40 6.56
N VAL A 77 9.16 -22.22 5.52
CA VAL A 77 8.03 -23.13 5.24
C VAL A 77 8.53 -24.51 4.85
N THR A 78 9.52 -24.62 3.98
CA THR A 78 10.08 -25.94 3.57
C THR A 78 10.73 -26.68 4.74
N SER A 79 11.39 -25.98 5.64
CA SER A 79 12.01 -26.60 6.81
C SER A 79 11.01 -27.04 7.88
N LYS A 80 9.95 -26.25 8.11
CA LYS A 80 8.95 -26.55 9.16
C LYS A 80 7.84 -27.49 8.71
N PHE A 81 7.48 -27.45 7.44
CA PHE A 81 6.36 -28.18 6.88
C PHE A 81 6.76 -29.00 5.65
N PRO A 82 7.78 -29.88 5.77
CA PRO A 82 8.28 -30.65 4.62
C PRO A 82 7.23 -31.61 4.03
N SER A 83 6.21 -32.00 4.79
CA SER A 83 5.07 -32.78 4.30
C SER A 83 4.16 -31.95 3.38
N LEU A 84 4.16 -30.64 3.51
CA LEU A 84 3.36 -29.72 2.72
C LEU A 84 4.15 -29.19 1.52
N LEU A 85 5.42 -28.86 1.74
CA LEU A 85 6.35 -28.33 0.75
C LEU A 85 7.79 -28.67 1.19
N ALA A 86 8.38 -29.73 0.61
CA ALA A 86 9.74 -30.13 0.95
C ALA A 86 10.80 -29.19 0.33
N GLU A 87 12.01 -29.24 0.87
CA GLU A 87 13.14 -28.55 0.27
C GLU A 87 13.38 -29.04 -1.17
N GLY A 88 13.62 -28.11 -2.10
CA GLY A 88 13.77 -28.42 -3.53
C GLY A 88 12.48 -28.64 -4.31
N GLU A 89 11.31 -28.63 -3.66
CA GLU A 89 10.02 -28.79 -4.34
C GLU A 89 9.58 -27.56 -5.15
N VAL A 90 10.13 -26.39 -4.85
CA VAL A 90 9.90 -25.16 -5.64
C VAL A 90 10.94 -25.13 -6.74
N GLU A 91 10.66 -25.81 -7.85
CA GLU A 91 11.57 -25.89 -9.01
C GLU A 91 11.64 -24.55 -9.75
N LEU A 92 10.59 -23.74 -9.66
CA LEU A 92 10.52 -22.41 -10.24
C LEU A 92 10.30 -21.37 -9.13
N PRO A 93 11.35 -20.75 -8.59
CA PRO A 93 11.23 -19.59 -7.73
C PRO A 93 10.90 -18.35 -8.56
N ASN A 94 9.87 -17.61 -8.12
CA ASN A 94 9.44 -16.35 -8.73
C ASN A 94 9.16 -16.41 -10.25
N PRO A 95 8.47 -17.43 -10.80
CA PRO A 95 8.21 -17.50 -12.21
C PRO A 95 7.16 -16.48 -12.66
N CYS A 96 7.34 -15.92 -13.84
CA CYS A 96 6.30 -15.20 -14.56
C CYS A 96 5.66 -16.13 -15.57
N VAL A 97 4.34 -16.21 -15.56
CA VAL A 97 3.59 -17.11 -16.45
C VAL A 97 2.58 -16.33 -17.29
N GLU A 98 2.50 -16.67 -18.56
CA GLU A 98 1.56 -16.15 -19.55
C GLU A 98 0.61 -17.27 -19.96
N SER A 99 -0.67 -17.00 -20.08
CA SER A 99 -1.65 -17.98 -20.54
C SER A 99 -1.43 -18.31 -22.01
N LEU A 100 -1.43 -19.60 -22.38
CA LEU A 100 -1.41 -20.02 -23.78
C LEU A 100 -2.78 -19.83 -24.45
N GLU A 101 -3.87 -19.82 -23.68
CA GLU A 101 -5.21 -19.59 -24.21
C GLU A 101 -5.44 -18.11 -24.56
N ASP A 102 -4.93 -17.21 -23.75
CA ASP A 102 -5.02 -15.76 -23.97
C ASP A 102 -3.73 -15.06 -23.48
N PRO A 103 -2.82 -14.73 -24.42
CA PRO A 103 -1.54 -14.09 -24.07
C PRO A 103 -1.67 -12.70 -23.40
N PHE A 104 -2.87 -12.15 -23.29
CA PHE A 104 -3.12 -10.90 -22.56
C PHE A 104 -3.16 -11.10 -21.03
N PHE A 105 -3.15 -12.36 -20.57
CA PHE A 105 -3.25 -12.71 -19.16
C PHE A 105 -1.94 -13.26 -18.63
N MET A 106 -1.45 -12.67 -17.54
CA MET A 106 -0.24 -13.14 -16.88
C MET A 106 -0.37 -13.18 -15.36
N ALA A 107 0.54 -13.89 -14.73
CA ALA A 107 0.77 -13.87 -13.30
C ALA A 107 2.25 -13.97 -12.98
N SER A 108 2.67 -13.26 -11.92
CA SER A 108 3.93 -13.53 -11.23
C SER A 108 3.60 -14.34 -9.99
N LEU A 109 4.36 -15.41 -9.76
CA LEU A 109 4.18 -16.31 -8.63
C LEU A 109 5.41 -16.20 -7.73
N ASP A 110 5.23 -16.37 -6.42
CA ASP A 110 6.36 -16.41 -5.48
C ASP A 110 7.00 -17.81 -5.42
N GLY A 111 6.39 -18.78 -6.09
CA GLY A 111 6.93 -20.11 -6.32
C GLY A 111 5.95 -21.04 -7.01
N TYR A 112 6.50 -22.03 -7.72
CA TYR A 112 5.71 -23.08 -8.36
C TYR A 112 6.43 -24.44 -8.26
N SER A 113 5.72 -25.44 -7.74
CA SER A 113 6.16 -26.83 -7.76
C SER A 113 5.49 -27.57 -8.91
N LYS A 114 6.28 -27.93 -9.93
CA LYS A 114 5.80 -28.73 -11.07
C LYS A 114 5.40 -30.12 -10.63
N ARG A 115 6.18 -30.74 -9.74
CA ARG A 115 5.93 -32.11 -9.25
C ARG A 115 4.63 -32.18 -8.46
N LEU A 116 4.39 -31.25 -7.56
CA LEU A 116 3.19 -31.21 -6.73
C LEU A 116 2.00 -30.57 -7.45
N GLY A 117 2.24 -29.76 -8.47
CA GLY A 117 1.24 -28.92 -9.09
C GLY A 117 0.72 -27.87 -8.11
N LEU A 118 1.63 -27.26 -7.32
CA LEU A 118 1.29 -26.28 -6.28
C LEU A 118 1.90 -24.92 -6.59
N ILE A 119 1.11 -23.87 -6.38
CA ILE A 119 1.57 -22.48 -6.33
C ILE A 119 1.94 -22.12 -4.91
N VAL A 120 2.97 -21.32 -4.76
CA VAL A 120 3.31 -20.62 -3.52
C VAL A 120 3.08 -19.12 -3.72
N GLU A 121 2.31 -18.52 -2.85
CA GLU A 121 2.09 -17.07 -2.78
C GLU A 121 2.38 -16.59 -1.37
N ILE A 122 3.26 -15.62 -1.21
CA ILE A 122 3.78 -15.13 0.07
C ILE A 122 3.31 -13.71 0.32
N LYS A 123 2.83 -13.43 1.52
CA LYS A 123 2.42 -12.10 1.97
C LYS A 123 3.07 -11.79 3.32
N ASN A 124 3.94 -10.81 3.36
CA ASN A 124 4.46 -10.31 4.61
C ASN A 124 3.50 -9.27 5.20
N VAL A 125 3.06 -9.48 6.42
CA VAL A 125 2.34 -8.47 7.21
C VAL A 125 3.38 -7.53 7.80
N PHE A 126 3.26 -6.24 7.51
CA PHE A 126 4.24 -5.23 7.92
C PHE A 126 4.54 -5.28 9.42
N SER A 127 5.80 -5.19 9.80
CA SER A 127 6.29 -5.36 11.18
C SER A 127 5.60 -4.45 12.21
N ARG A 128 5.16 -3.26 11.77
CA ARG A 128 4.44 -2.28 12.60
C ARG A 128 2.91 -2.42 12.53
N SER A 129 2.40 -3.52 12.00
CA SER A 129 0.96 -3.75 11.80
C SER A 129 0.47 -4.97 12.59
N GLU A 130 0.75 -5.01 13.89
CA GLU A 130 0.34 -6.09 14.80
C GLU A 130 -1.16 -6.37 14.74
N LYS A 131 -1.98 -5.32 14.72
CA LYS A 131 -3.43 -5.45 14.57
C LYS A 131 -3.84 -6.23 13.32
N ASN A 132 -3.19 -6.01 12.19
CA ASN A 132 -3.48 -6.76 10.96
C ASN A 132 -3.13 -8.24 11.11
N TRP A 133 -2.06 -8.54 11.85
CA TRP A 133 -1.67 -9.91 12.17
C TRP A 133 -2.66 -10.58 13.12
N GLU A 134 -3.12 -9.89 14.16
CA GLU A 134 -4.14 -10.37 15.09
C GLU A 134 -5.46 -10.63 14.37
N ASP A 135 -5.90 -9.69 13.52
CA ASP A 135 -7.10 -9.86 12.71
C ASP A 135 -6.99 -11.05 11.76
N LEU A 136 -5.84 -11.26 11.13
CA LEU A 136 -5.58 -12.42 10.29
C LEU A 136 -5.65 -13.73 11.09
N ASN A 137 -5.08 -13.76 12.30
CA ASN A 137 -5.12 -14.93 13.18
C ASN A 137 -6.53 -15.27 13.60
N ARG A 138 -7.37 -14.27 13.85
CA ARG A 138 -8.75 -14.42 14.31
C ARG A 138 -9.73 -14.73 13.19
N LEU A 139 -9.61 -14.04 12.05
CA LEU A 139 -10.60 -14.04 10.96
C LEU A 139 -10.13 -14.77 9.70
N GLY A 140 -8.87 -15.18 9.65
CA GLY A 140 -8.26 -15.80 8.46
C GLY A 140 -8.36 -14.90 7.23
N LEU A 141 -8.73 -15.46 6.09
CA LEU A 141 -8.88 -14.73 4.84
C LEU A 141 -10.05 -13.72 4.82
N ASN A 142 -10.92 -13.76 5.84
CA ASN A 142 -11.98 -12.76 6.03
C ASN A 142 -11.50 -11.51 6.77
N ALA A 143 -10.27 -11.49 7.25
CA ALA A 143 -9.66 -10.29 7.85
C ALA A 143 -9.69 -9.11 6.87
N PRO A 144 -9.73 -7.86 7.38
CA PRO A 144 -9.86 -6.66 6.53
C PRO A 144 -8.83 -6.59 5.42
N VAL A 145 -7.55 -6.80 5.72
CA VAL A 145 -6.46 -6.67 4.75
C VAL A 145 -6.52 -7.75 3.66
N PRO A 146 -6.54 -9.07 3.95
CA PRO A 146 -6.68 -10.10 2.92
C PRO A 146 -7.90 -9.88 2.03
N LYS A 147 -9.04 -9.48 2.62
CA LYS A 147 -10.29 -9.24 1.90
C LYS A 147 -10.20 -8.02 0.99
N GLN A 148 -9.66 -6.90 1.49
CA GLN A 148 -9.52 -5.66 0.75
C GLN A 148 -8.61 -5.82 -0.48
N TYR A 149 -7.43 -6.43 -0.31
CA TYR A 149 -6.48 -6.67 -1.40
C TYR A 149 -6.85 -7.87 -2.28
N GLY A 150 -7.85 -8.64 -1.89
CA GLY A 150 -8.36 -9.75 -2.71
C GLY A 150 -7.36 -10.89 -2.90
N TYR A 151 -6.50 -11.19 -1.94
CA TYR A 151 -5.46 -12.22 -2.08
C TYR A 151 -6.02 -13.58 -2.47
N TYR A 152 -7.23 -13.92 -2.02
CA TYR A 152 -7.92 -15.11 -2.45
C TYR A 152 -8.22 -15.11 -3.98
N TYR A 153 -8.67 -13.99 -4.53
CA TYR A 153 -8.94 -13.84 -5.96
C TYR A 153 -7.65 -13.82 -6.76
N GLN A 154 -6.57 -13.23 -6.24
CA GLN A 154 -5.25 -13.27 -6.84
C GLN A 154 -4.80 -14.72 -7.03
N VAL A 155 -4.90 -15.54 -5.99
CA VAL A 155 -4.54 -16.96 -6.02
C VAL A 155 -5.46 -17.76 -6.96
N GLN A 156 -6.78 -17.47 -6.98
CA GLN A 156 -7.69 -18.14 -7.93
C GLN A 156 -7.35 -17.82 -9.39
N TRP A 157 -6.88 -16.60 -9.68
CA TRP A 157 -6.38 -16.24 -11.02
C TRP A 157 -5.11 -17.01 -11.38
N GLN A 158 -4.16 -17.09 -10.47
CA GLN A 158 -2.92 -17.85 -10.64
C GLN A 158 -3.22 -19.34 -10.89
N LEU A 159 -4.12 -19.94 -10.11
CA LEU A 159 -4.58 -21.32 -10.28
C LEU A 159 -5.23 -21.55 -11.66
N MET A 160 -6.03 -20.60 -12.13
CA MET A 160 -6.66 -20.67 -13.45
C MET A 160 -5.62 -20.66 -14.57
N LEU A 161 -4.63 -19.75 -14.50
CA LEU A 161 -3.62 -19.61 -15.54
C LEU A 161 -2.66 -20.81 -15.61
N THR A 162 -2.37 -21.43 -14.47
CA THR A 162 -1.39 -22.52 -14.39
C THR A 162 -2.01 -23.91 -14.45
N GLY A 163 -3.31 -24.04 -14.21
CA GLY A 163 -3.95 -25.34 -14.02
C GLY A 163 -3.44 -26.11 -12.80
N ALA A 164 -2.81 -25.40 -11.85
CA ALA A 164 -2.29 -26.02 -10.65
C ALA A 164 -3.40 -26.67 -9.81
N ARG A 165 -3.04 -27.74 -9.10
CA ARG A 165 -3.96 -28.51 -8.25
C ARG A 165 -4.37 -27.76 -7.00
N GLY A 166 -3.52 -26.82 -6.55
CA GLY A 166 -3.75 -26.00 -5.36
C GLY A 166 -2.70 -24.91 -5.22
N ALA A 167 -2.85 -24.12 -4.17
CA ALA A 167 -1.90 -23.10 -3.80
C ALA A 167 -1.73 -23.02 -2.28
N LEU A 168 -0.53 -22.65 -1.85
CA LEU A 168 -0.22 -22.27 -0.48
C LEU A 168 -0.18 -20.75 -0.42
N LEU A 169 -1.18 -20.13 0.20
CA LEU A 169 -1.17 -18.70 0.51
C LEU A 169 -0.59 -18.54 1.91
N ILE A 170 0.61 -18.02 1.98
CA ILE A 170 1.45 -17.95 3.16
C ILE A 170 1.49 -16.50 3.65
N PHE A 171 1.10 -16.29 4.90
CA PHE A 171 1.30 -15.02 5.58
C PHE A 171 2.40 -15.17 6.61
N HIS A 172 3.23 -14.14 6.69
CA HIS A 172 4.28 -14.03 7.70
C HIS A 172 4.20 -12.68 8.39
N HIS A 173 4.48 -12.67 9.70
CA HIS A 173 4.65 -11.46 10.49
C HIS A 173 5.85 -11.61 11.43
N SER A 174 6.60 -10.55 11.60
CA SER A 174 7.64 -10.40 12.61
C SER A 174 7.69 -8.93 13.02
N THR A 175 7.82 -8.67 14.31
CA THR A 175 8.03 -7.32 14.83
C THR A 175 9.41 -6.74 14.45
N ASP A 176 10.37 -7.62 14.12
CA ASP A 176 11.66 -7.23 13.57
C ASP A 176 11.57 -7.13 12.03
N PRO A 177 11.78 -5.94 11.42
CA PRO A 177 11.68 -5.75 9.98
C PRO A 177 12.72 -6.54 9.16
N GLU A 178 13.82 -6.98 9.79
CA GLU A 178 14.90 -7.68 9.10
C GLU A 178 14.87 -9.20 9.29
N LYS A 179 14.08 -9.71 10.24
CA LYS A 179 14.07 -11.14 10.58
C LYS A 179 12.78 -11.84 10.17
N VAL A 180 12.94 -13.09 9.79
CA VAL A 180 11.83 -14.04 9.61
C VAL A 180 11.59 -14.76 10.93
N ASP A 181 10.43 -14.49 11.56
CA ASP A 181 10.05 -15.15 12.82
C ASP A 181 9.45 -16.54 12.53
N PRO A 182 10.05 -17.61 13.06
CA PRO A 182 9.50 -18.96 12.94
C PRO A 182 8.11 -19.15 13.54
N LYS A 183 7.67 -18.29 14.44
CA LYS A 183 6.33 -18.34 15.04
C LYS A 183 5.29 -17.51 14.26
N GLY A 184 5.76 -16.60 13.43
CA GLY A 184 4.92 -15.66 12.67
C GLY A 184 4.42 -16.21 11.35
N LEU A 185 3.99 -17.48 11.28
CA LEU A 185 3.49 -18.11 10.04
C LEU A 185 2.00 -18.45 10.13
N ARG A 186 1.27 -18.12 9.06
CA ARG A 186 -0.08 -18.64 8.77
C ARG A 186 -0.13 -19.13 7.32
N ILE A 187 -0.56 -20.37 7.11
CA ILE A 187 -0.62 -21.00 5.78
C ILE A 187 -2.06 -21.41 5.53
N PHE A 188 -2.57 -21.01 4.37
CA PHE A 188 -3.88 -21.39 3.87
C PHE A 188 -3.71 -22.20 2.58
N THR A 189 -4.27 -23.39 2.55
CA THR A 189 -4.36 -24.19 1.32
C THR A 189 -5.58 -23.74 0.53
N ILE A 190 -5.36 -23.30 -0.69
CA ILE A 190 -6.40 -22.78 -1.59
C ILE A 190 -6.56 -23.78 -2.74
N MET A 191 -7.77 -24.31 -2.87
CA MET A 191 -8.14 -25.18 -4.00
C MET A 191 -8.78 -24.39 -5.13
N PRO A 192 -8.64 -24.83 -6.39
CA PRO A 192 -9.32 -24.21 -7.51
C PRO A 192 -10.83 -24.14 -7.32
N LYS A 193 -11.44 -23.00 -7.66
CA LYS A 193 -12.88 -22.78 -7.64
C LYS A 193 -13.35 -22.34 -9.02
N PRO A 194 -13.80 -23.26 -9.88
CA PRO A 194 -14.13 -22.98 -11.29
C PRO A 194 -15.13 -21.82 -11.46
N LYS A 195 -16.12 -21.71 -10.58
CA LYS A 195 -17.10 -20.59 -10.63
C LYS A 195 -16.41 -19.23 -10.46
N ILE A 196 -15.51 -19.12 -9.47
CA ILE A 196 -14.79 -17.86 -9.21
C ILE A 196 -13.83 -17.56 -10.35
N GLN A 197 -13.11 -18.58 -10.85
CA GLN A 197 -12.20 -18.46 -11.98
C GLN A 197 -12.94 -17.97 -13.23
N ALA A 198 -14.11 -18.52 -13.52
CA ALA A 198 -14.96 -18.07 -14.63
C ALA A 198 -15.41 -16.60 -14.47
N GLU A 199 -15.77 -16.17 -13.25
CA GLU A 199 -16.12 -14.77 -12.97
C GLU A 199 -14.92 -13.83 -13.20
N LEU A 200 -13.72 -14.21 -12.72
CA LEU A 200 -12.49 -13.43 -12.92
C LEU A 200 -12.11 -13.35 -14.40
N ARG A 201 -12.23 -14.48 -15.12
CA ARG A 201 -11.97 -14.54 -16.55
C ARG A 201 -12.94 -13.63 -17.34
N ALA A 202 -14.23 -13.69 -17.05
CA ALA A 202 -15.22 -12.82 -17.68
C ALA A 202 -14.93 -11.34 -17.45
N LEU A 203 -14.54 -10.98 -16.21
CA LEU A 203 -14.13 -9.62 -15.86
C LEU A 203 -12.88 -9.20 -16.65
N ALA A 204 -11.87 -10.05 -16.75
CA ALA A 204 -10.63 -9.78 -17.48
C ALA A 204 -10.88 -9.61 -18.99
N LEU A 205 -11.73 -10.47 -19.59
CA LEU A 205 -12.11 -10.35 -21.00
C LEU A 205 -12.83 -9.03 -21.28
N LYS A 206 -13.73 -8.59 -20.38
CA LYS A 206 -14.36 -7.27 -20.48
C LYS A 206 -13.34 -6.14 -20.45
N ILE A 207 -12.36 -6.19 -19.55
CA ILE A 207 -11.31 -5.17 -19.44
C ILE A 207 -10.41 -5.21 -20.68
N LYS A 208 -10.00 -6.39 -21.15
CA LYS A 208 -9.25 -6.57 -22.38
C LYS A 208 -9.97 -5.95 -23.58
N ASP A 209 -11.24 -6.23 -23.74
CA ASP A 209 -12.06 -5.67 -24.84
C ASP A 209 -12.10 -4.14 -24.82
N ILE A 210 -12.18 -3.53 -23.63
CA ILE A 210 -12.11 -2.07 -23.49
C ILE A 210 -10.72 -1.53 -23.89
N ILE A 211 -9.65 -2.21 -23.50
CA ILE A 211 -8.27 -1.77 -23.79
C ILE A 211 -7.95 -1.95 -25.27
N VAL A 212 -8.18 -3.13 -25.82
CA VAL A 212 -7.80 -3.50 -27.21
C VAL A 212 -8.61 -2.72 -28.23
N ASN A 213 -9.90 -2.57 -28.00
CA ASN A 213 -10.81 -1.87 -28.91
C ASN A 213 -10.96 -0.38 -28.57
N ASN A 214 -10.12 0.16 -27.69
CA ASN A 214 -10.09 1.56 -27.28
C ASN A 214 -11.49 2.13 -26.92
N LYS A 215 -12.31 1.30 -26.24
CA LYS A 215 -13.66 1.69 -25.85
C LYS A 215 -13.63 2.72 -24.72
N ASP A 216 -14.62 3.61 -24.72
CA ASP A 216 -14.79 4.56 -23.62
C ASP A 216 -15.16 3.84 -22.33
N VAL A 217 -14.58 4.33 -21.23
CA VAL A 217 -14.91 3.91 -19.87
C VAL A 217 -15.13 5.15 -19.01
N LYS A 218 -16.24 5.19 -18.30
CA LYS A 218 -16.58 6.35 -17.46
C LYS A 218 -15.90 6.24 -16.11
N PRO A 219 -15.32 7.34 -15.60
CA PRO A 219 -14.76 7.37 -14.26
C PRO A 219 -15.87 7.27 -13.21
N GLY A 220 -15.59 6.63 -12.10
CA GLY A 220 -16.39 6.69 -10.89
C GLY A 220 -16.02 7.92 -10.04
N LEU A 221 -16.77 8.17 -8.96
CA LEU A 221 -16.59 9.35 -8.11
C LEU A 221 -15.23 9.46 -7.43
N LYS A 222 -14.52 8.35 -7.28
CA LYS A 222 -13.20 8.29 -6.62
C LYS A 222 -12.04 8.20 -7.60
N ASP A 223 -12.32 8.12 -8.90
CA ASP A 223 -11.28 7.99 -9.90
C ASP A 223 -10.62 9.33 -10.20
N GLU A 224 -9.32 9.28 -10.42
CA GLU A 224 -8.56 10.42 -10.93
C GLU A 224 -8.86 10.60 -12.42
N VAL A 225 -9.48 11.72 -12.78
CA VAL A 225 -9.80 12.03 -14.19
C VAL A 225 -8.64 12.80 -14.81
N VAL A 226 -8.09 12.30 -15.90
CA VAL A 226 -7.08 13.01 -16.68
C VAL A 226 -7.76 14.03 -17.59
N ILE A 227 -7.39 15.29 -17.43
CA ILE A 227 -7.88 16.39 -18.26
C ILE A 227 -6.71 17.06 -18.99
N GLN A 228 -7.00 17.65 -20.16
CA GLN A 228 -6.09 18.58 -20.81
C GLN A 228 -6.46 20.00 -20.34
N PRO A 229 -5.61 20.64 -19.50
CA PRO A 229 -5.96 21.95 -18.96
C PRO A 229 -5.92 23.02 -20.05
N SER A 230 -6.89 23.92 -20.04
CA SER A 230 -6.87 25.12 -20.90
C SER A 230 -5.65 26.02 -20.56
N GLY A 231 -5.27 26.91 -21.49
CA GLY A 231 -4.17 27.82 -21.27
C GLY A 231 -4.32 28.70 -20.03
N ASP A 232 -5.55 29.06 -19.67
CA ASP A 232 -5.83 29.87 -18.47
C ASP A 232 -5.66 29.04 -17.20
N VAL A 233 -6.07 27.77 -17.20
CA VAL A 233 -5.80 26.83 -16.09
C VAL A 233 -4.30 26.63 -15.92
N GLN A 234 -3.55 26.48 -17.02
CA GLN A 234 -2.08 26.35 -16.97
C GLN A 234 -1.43 27.59 -16.35
N LYS A 235 -1.87 28.83 -16.72
CA LYS A 235 -1.37 30.08 -16.11
C LYS A 235 -1.65 30.13 -14.61
N LEU A 236 -2.84 29.72 -14.18
CA LEU A 236 -3.20 29.67 -12.75
C LEU A 236 -2.36 28.65 -11.98
N VAL A 237 -2.12 27.46 -12.56
CA VAL A 237 -1.26 26.43 -11.96
C VAL A 237 0.17 26.95 -11.80
N LYS A 238 0.74 27.62 -12.83
CA LYS A 238 2.06 28.24 -12.74
C LYS A 238 2.11 29.30 -11.64
N ARG A 239 1.14 30.23 -11.61
CA ARG A 239 1.06 31.26 -10.56
C ARG A 239 0.95 30.65 -9.15
N TYR A 240 0.20 29.55 -9.02
CA TYR A 240 0.12 28.83 -7.75
C TYR A 240 1.49 28.26 -7.36
N ALA A 241 2.21 27.61 -8.31
CA ALA A 241 3.53 27.06 -8.06
C ALA A 241 4.52 28.13 -7.57
N ASP A 242 4.57 29.28 -8.25
CA ASP A 242 5.44 30.39 -7.88
C ASP A 242 5.08 30.96 -6.48
N THR A 243 3.79 31.02 -6.18
CA THR A 243 3.29 31.50 -4.87
C THR A 243 3.66 30.52 -3.76
N GLU A 244 3.48 29.23 -4.00
CA GLU A 244 3.78 28.16 -3.03
C GLU A 244 5.28 28.09 -2.72
N ALA A 245 6.14 28.21 -3.75
CA ALA A 245 7.58 28.28 -3.55
C ALA A 245 7.99 29.47 -2.67
N ARG A 246 7.42 30.66 -2.92
CA ARG A 246 7.67 31.84 -2.11
C ARG A 246 7.13 31.70 -0.68
N TYR A 247 5.94 31.13 -0.53
CA TYR A 247 5.35 30.88 0.79
C TYR A 247 6.24 29.94 1.63
N LYS A 248 6.81 28.90 1.01
CA LYS A 248 7.72 27.96 1.69
C LYS A 248 8.97 28.68 2.21
N LEU A 249 9.62 29.48 1.37
CA LEU A 249 10.81 30.26 1.77
C LEU A 249 10.51 31.21 2.94
N LEU A 250 9.40 31.96 2.83
CA LEU A 250 8.98 32.87 3.90
C LEU A 250 8.63 32.13 5.20
N SER A 251 8.03 30.95 5.10
CA SER A 251 7.71 30.12 6.27
C SER A 251 8.97 29.65 6.99
N GLU A 252 9.98 29.21 6.25
CA GLU A 252 11.28 28.81 6.80
C GLU A 252 11.98 30.00 7.48
N GLU A 253 11.94 31.19 6.88
CA GLU A 253 12.49 32.42 7.47
C GLU A 253 11.75 32.81 8.76
N ILE A 254 10.42 32.76 8.75
CA ILE A 254 9.59 33.02 9.93
C ILE A 254 9.93 32.05 11.08
N ASP A 255 10.15 30.79 10.78
CA ASP A 255 10.48 29.79 11.80
C ASP A 255 11.87 29.99 12.37
N GLN A 256 12.85 30.41 11.55
CA GLN A 256 14.16 30.86 12.03
C GLN A 256 14.05 32.06 12.95
N LEU A 257 13.30 33.10 12.56
CA LEU A 257 13.08 34.28 13.39
C LEU A 257 12.35 33.97 14.72
N LYS A 258 11.37 33.06 14.70
CA LYS A 258 10.72 32.58 15.93
C LYS A 258 11.71 31.88 16.86
N SER A 259 12.61 31.04 16.30
CA SER A 259 13.64 30.38 17.08
C SER A 259 14.61 31.36 17.74
N ILE A 260 15.14 32.33 16.98
CA ILE A 260 16.04 33.36 17.49
C ILE A 260 15.34 34.17 18.59
N ARG A 261 14.09 34.60 18.32
CA ARG A 261 13.29 35.33 19.33
C ARG A 261 13.09 34.51 20.59
N GLY A 262 12.84 33.21 20.47
CA GLY A 262 12.73 32.29 21.61
C GLY A 262 14.04 32.29 22.44
N GLN A 263 15.16 32.05 21.78
CA GLN A 263 16.49 32.01 22.43
C GLN A 263 16.80 33.32 23.18
N ILE A 264 16.53 34.47 22.57
CA ILE A 264 16.71 35.76 23.22
C ILE A 264 15.80 35.92 24.47
N THR A 265 14.54 35.47 24.34
CA THR A 265 13.57 35.54 25.46
C THR A 265 14.03 34.63 26.62
N ASP A 266 14.53 33.44 26.31
CA ASP A 266 15.01 32.49 27.32
C ASP A 266 16.28 32.99 28.02
N LEU A 267 17.23 33.59 27.28
CA LEU A 267 18.40 34.24 27.85
C LEU A 267 18.04 35.42 28.77
N LEU A 268 17.11 36.24 28.34
CA LEU A 268 16.60 37.35 29.20
C LEU A 268 15.92 36.81 30.45
N ALA A 269 15.18 35.73 30.35
CA ALA A 269 14.54 35.08 31.49
C ALA A 269 15.56 34.50 32.48
N GLU A 270 16.64 33.89 31.99
CA GLU A 270 17.74 33.41 32.83
C GLU A 270 18.47 34.54 33.55
N MET A 271 18.70 35.66 32.88
CA MET A 271 19.43 36.78 33.41
C MET A 271 18.61 37.62 34.44
N LEU A 272 17.31 37.75 34.21
CA LEU A 272 16.48 38.75 34.88
C LEU A 272 15.44 38.18 35.85
N LEU A 273 15.04 36.90 35.68
CA LEU A 273 14.03 36.27 36.52
C LEU A 273 14.65 35.32 37.52
N THR A 274 14.43 35.56 38.80
CA THR A 274 14.74 34.58 39.86
C THR A 274 13.65 33.53 39.97
N LYS A 275 13.87 32.48 40.77
CA LYS A 275 12.86 31.41 41.00
C LYS A 275 11.57 31.93 41.64
N GLN A 276 11.64 33.09 42.34
CA GLN A 276 10.52 33.68 43.06
C GLN A 276 9.84 34.81 42.29
N GLN A 277 10.44 35.27 41.17
CA GLN A 277 9.90 36.37 40.38
C GLN A 277 9.35 35.86 39.05
N SER A 278 8.06 36.16 38.79
CA SER A 278 7.43 35.83 37.52
C SER A 278 7.35 37.04 36.56
N LYS A 279 7.79 38.24 36.99
CA LYS A 279 7.70 39.45 36.19
C LYS A 279 8.81 40.44 36.53
N VAL A 280 9.43 41.01 35.50
CA VAL A 280 10.41 42.08 35.58
C VAL A 280 10.10 43.11 34.52
N SER A 281 10.22 44.40 34.84
CA SER A 281 9.96 45.52 33.90
C SER A 281 10.99 46.63 34.05
N SER A 282 11.26 47.32 32.95
CA SER A 282 12.00 48.59 32.84
C SER A 282 11.19 49.56 32.01
N ASP A 283 11.76 50.73 31.72
CA ASP A 283 11.13 51.75 30.85
C ASP A 283 10.97 51.25 29.40
N SER A 284 11.75 50.26 28.97
CA SER A 284 11.82 49.79 27.57
C SER A 284 11.26 48.38 27.33
N PHE A 285 11.09 47.56 28.38
CA PHE A 285 10.55 46.21 28.24
C PHE A 285 9.84 45.69 29.48
N MET A 286 9.02 44.70 29.29
CA MET A 286 8.44 43.89 30.36
C MET A 286 8.61 42.39 29.99
N LEU A 287 9.24 41.63 30.88
CA LEU A 287 9.39 40.19 30.76
C LEU A 287 8.50 39.49 31.79
N THR A 288 7.68 38.56 31.33
CA THR A 288 6.75 37.82 32.19
C THR A 288 6.90 36.33 31.91
N ARG A 289 7.11 35.52 32.96
CA ARG A 289 7.02 34.06 32.89
C ARG A 289 5.52 33.68 32.88
N VAL A 290 5.07 33.04 31.81
CA VAL A 290 3.67 32.62 31.66
C VAL A 290 3.60 31.13 31.76
N GLU A 291 2.89 30.61 32.74
CA GLU A 291 2.52 29.22 32.82
C GLU A 291 1.17 29.05 32.13
N ARG A 292 1.13 28.13 31.15
CA ARG A 292 -0.08 27.79 30.40
C ARG A 292 -0.48 26.38 30.75
N GLN A 293 -1.76 26.19 31.03
CA GLN A 293 -2.32 24.86 31.20
C GLN A 293 -2.17 24.06 29.88
N GLY A 294 -1.70 22.82 29.98
CA GLY A 294 -1.58 21.91 28.81
C GLY A 294 -2.94 21.65 28.18
N SER A 295 -2.92 21.27 26.91
CA SER A 295 -4.12 20.79 26.21
C SER A 295 -4.54 19.42 26.78
N ILE A 296 -5.83 19.15 26.74
CA ILE A 296 -6.36 17.82 27.11
C ILE A 296 -5.97 16.83 26.04
N ASP A 297 -5.35 15.72 26.44
CA ASP A 297 -5.03 14.61 25.57
C ASP A 297 -6.21 13.61 25.52
N PHE A 298 -7.07 13.83 24.54
CA PHE A 298 -8.26 12.99 24.34
C PHE A 298 -7.91 11.55 23.94
N ASN A 299 -6.79 11.33 23.24
CA ASN A 299 -6.38 9.98 22.85
C ASN A 299 -5.99 9.18 24.10
N LYS A 300 -5.21 9.80 25.00
CA LYS A 300 -4.85 9.17 26.26
C LYS A 300 -6.07 8.92 27.14
N MET A 301 -7.07 9.79 27.15
CA MET A 301 -8.32 9.57 27.90
C MET A 301 -9.10 8.36 27.36
N VAL A 302 -9.03 8.08 26.06
CA VAL A 302 -9.65 6.89 25.47
C VAL A 302 -8.85 5.62 25.83
N GLU A 303 -7.52 5.68 25.74
CA GLU A 303 -6.63 4.57 26.10
C GLU A 303 -6.79 4.19 27.58
N ASP A 304 -6.88 5.19 28.45
CA ASP A 304 -7.09 5.01 29.90
C ASP A 304 -8.55 4.64 30.27
N GLY A 305 -9.44 4.51 29.28
CA GLY A 305 -10.85 4.12 29.47
C GLY A 305 -11.71 5.20 30.15
N VAL A 306 -11.24 6.45 30.26
CA VAL A 306 -11.97 7.57 30.87
C VAL A 306 -13.15 8.01 30.01
N ILE A 307 -12.99 7.98 28.68
CA ILE A 307 -14.04 8.27 27.69
C ILE A 307 -14.01 7.21 26.58
N SER A 308 -15.14 6.96 25.92
CA SER A 308 -15.20 6.08 24.75
C SER A 308 -15.02 6.86 23.43
N ASN A 309 -14.59 6.17 22.38
CA ASN A 309 -14.55 6.74 21.04
C ASN A 309 -15.94 7.23 20.59
N GLU A 310 -17.01 6.56 20.99
CA GLU A 310 -18.40 6.97 20.68
C GLU A 310 -18.74 8.34 21.28
N VAL A 311 -18.26 8.62 22.50
CA VAL A 311 -18.41 9.92 23.13
C VAL A 311 -17.63 11.00 22.34
N LEU A 312 -16.39 10.72 21.94
CA LEU A 312 -15.60 11.66 21.13
C LEU A 312 -16.28 11.97 19.78
N GLU A 313 -16.80 10.97 19.09
CA GLU A 313 -17.49 11.15 17.80
C GLU A 313 -18.75 12.00 17.94
N LYS A 314 -19.48 11.89 19.06
CA LYS A 314 -20.66 12.73 19.34
C LYS A 314 -20.33 14.23 19.39
N TYR A 315 -19.11 14.57 19.81
CA TYR A 315 -18.66 15.98 19.92
C TYR A 315 -17.74 16.40 18.75
N ARG A 316 -17.55 15.54 17.76
CA ARG A 316 -16.79 15.87 16.55
C ARG A 316 -17.53 16.92 15.75
N LYS A 317 -16.83 17.99 15.36
CA LYS A 317 -17.39 18.99 14.46
C LYS A 317 -17.71 18.37 13.10
N ALA A 318 -18.71 18.91 12.43
CA ALA A 318 -19.06 18.50 11.08
C ALA A 318 -17.83 18.58 10.14
N PRO A 319 -17.68 17.62 9.21
CA PRO A 319 -16.58 17.68 8.26
C PRO A 319 -16.68 18.94 7.39
N VAL A 320 -15.53 19.59 7.18
CA VAL A 320 -15.42 20.76 6.31
C VAL A 320 -14.81 20.31 4.99
N GLN A 321 -15.45 20.63 3.88
CA GLN A 321 -14.85 20.42 2.55
C GLN A 321 -13.79 21.49 2.28
N SER A 322 -12.62 21.06 1.85
CA SER A 322 -11.55 21.95 1.39
C SER A 322 -10.99 21.45 0.07
N ASN A 323 -10.59 22.38 -0.80
CA ASN A 323 -9.89 22.04 -2.04
C ASN A 323 -8.39 22.05 -1.80
N ARG A 324 -7.69 21.04 -2.25
CA ARG A 324 -6.23 20.95 -2.19
C ARG A 324 -5.67 20.85 -3.60
N LEU A 325 -4.76 21.74 -3.97
CA LEU A 325 -3.96 21.63 -5.18
C LEU A 325 -2.62 20.99 -4.82
N THR A 326 -2.27 19.91 -5.51
CA THR A 326 -0.96 19.26 -5.42
C THR A 326 -0.29 19.35 -6.78
N LEU A 327 0.89 19.95 -6.84
CA LEU A 327 1.69 20.00 -8.05
C LEU A 327 2.34 18.61 -8.27
N LYS A 328 2.29 18.12 -9.51
CA LYS A 328 3.04 16.92 -9.92
C LYS A 328 4.37 17.41 -10.47
N VAL A 329 5.48 16.95 -9.87
CA VAL A 329 6.85 17.23 -10.29
C VAL A 329 7.25 16.19 -11.34
#